data_3249b8fb9d913fcb84a15f0c6d98c373
#
_entry.id   3249b8fb9d913fcb84a15f0c6d98c373
#
_cell.length_a   1.000
_cell.length_b   1.000
_cell.length_c   1.000
_cell.angle_alpha   90.00
_cell.angle_beta   90.00
_cell.angle_gamma   90.00
#
_symmetry.space_group_name_H-M   'P 1'
#
loop_
_entity.id
_entity.type
_entity.pdbx_description
1 polymer ?
#
loop_
_entity_poly.entity_id
_entity_poly.type
_entity_poly.pdbx_seq_one_letter_code
_entity_poly.pdbx_strand_id
1 'polypeptide(L)'
;MVLSFIKRILTCTFLFFFGVIFFLMIFRMPTVIFIAYVALASVLVNRIGDRGFIIFIILGSFLIRLAYISIINTPLESDFKLLYDAAVLFSQGDYSFNQQVYFQEWGYQTGFVIYQGMVVRVFGQAGGITALKVLNCFWNTGITLLVYLIARNFFNEKPSRLASVLYSGFVFPITFVSVLSNQHISTFLILLSLYFLIDQRLIRMRRVPRGFIGGFLLALGNIMRPEGLVVVTSLMVYFLVLFFSADKKWRRMERIAQCLVVVLIYLAVNGLASRAIIKSGINDQGLMNNNVYWKFVVGLNYESKGSYNEKDYKLMYESNLSLEEKKELQKELILKRLGINPLKLANLFMLKIQTMWCDSA
;
A
#
# COMPACT_ATOMS: atom_id res chain seq x y z
N MET A 1 -22.55 -26.26 1.17
CA MET A 1 -22.60 -25.97 2.62
C MET A 1 -21.33 -25.26 3.10
N VAL A 2 -20.14 -25.82 2.94
CA VAL A 2 -18.83 -25.23 3.40
C VAL A 2 -18.59 -23.82 2.83
N LEU A 3 -18.80 -23.61 1.52
CA LEU A 3 -18.60 -22.30 0.87
C LEU A 3 -19.54 -21.20 1.40
N SER A 4 -20.82 -21.58 1.66
CA SER A 4 -21.79 -20.66 2.27
C SER A 4 -21.39 -20.28 3.69
N PHE A 5 -20.85 -21.23 4.46
CA PHE A 5 -20.34 -21.01 5.80
C PHE A 5 -19.11 -20.07 5.80
N ILE A 6 -18.13 -20.33 4.93
CA ILE A 6 -16.94 -19.48 4.77
C ILE A 6 -17.34 -18.04 4.38
N LYS A 7 -18.26 -17.87 3.41
CA LYS A 7 -18.78 -16.55 3.02
C LYS A 7 -19.43 -15.82 4.18
N ARG A 8 -20.24 -16.52 4.98
CA ARG A 8 -20.89 -15.93 6.17
C ARG A 8 -19.85 -15.49 7.21
N ILE A 9 -18.85 -16.34 7.52
CA ILE A 9 -17.77 -15.96 8.45
C ILE A 9 -17.05 -14.72 7.95
N LEU A 10 -16.58 -14.71 6.69
CA LEU A 10 -15.87 -13.57 6.12
C LEU A 10 -16.74 -12.29 6.16
N THR A 11 -18.03 -12.41 5.83
CA THR A 11 -18.94 -11.26 5.89
C THR A 11 -19.14 -10.76 7.32
N CYS A 12 -19.35 -11.67 8.28
CA CYS A 12 -19.49 -11.27 9.68
C CYS A 12 -18.23 -10.65 10.25
N THR A 13 -17.06 -11.21 9.96
CA THR A 13 -15.76 -10.66 10.38
C THR A 13 -15.54 -9.27 9.78
N PHE A 14 -15.84 -9.09 8.48
CA PHE A 14 -15.75 -7.80 7.81
C PHE A 14 -16.70 -6.77 8.42
N LEU A 15 -17.97 -7.11 8.60
CA LEU A 15 -18.97 -6.22 9.20
C LEU A 15 -18.62 -5.86 10.64
N PHE A 16 -18.13 -6.82 11.44
CA PHE A 16 -17.67 -6.57 12.79
C PHE A 16 -16.49 -5.58 12.82
N PHE A 17 -15.44 -5.85 12.02
CA PHE A 17 -14.24 -5.02 11.97
C PHE A 17 -14.57 -3.59 11.52
N PHE A 18 -15.30 -3.43 10.42
CA PHE A 18 -15.71 -2.10 9.95
C PHE A 18 -16.72 -1.44 10.86
N GLY A 19 -17.60 -2.19 11.53
CA GLY A 19 -18.51 -1.69 12.54
C GLY A 19 -17.77 -1.10 13.74
N VAL A 20 -16.73 -1.77 14.21
CA VAL A 20 -15.87 -1.26 15.30
C VAL A 20 -15.14 0.02 14.87
N ILE A 21 -14.53 0.02 13.68
CA ILE A 21 -13.85 1.23 13.15
C ILE A 21 -14.86 2.39 13.05
N PHE A 22 -16.02 2.15 12.45
CA PHE A 22 -17.05 3.16 12.27
C PHE A 22 -17.56 3.70 13.61
N PHE A 23 -17.78 2.83 14.59
CA PHE A 23 -18.16 3.22 15.95
C PHE A 23 -17.10 4.12 16.60
N LEU A 24 -15.83 3.74 16.50
CA LEU A 24 -14.73 4.54 17.05
C LEU A 24 -14.58 5.89 16.34
N MET A 25 -14.81 5.95 15.03
CA MET A 25 -14.74 7.19 14.25
C MET A 25 -15.88 8.17 14.59
N ILE A 26 -17.10 7.69 14.85
CA ILE A 26 -18.25 8.55 15.17
C ILE A 26 -17.97 9.44 16.40
N PHE A 27 -17.24 8.94 17.38
CA PHE A 27 -16.94 9.70 18.59
C PHE A 27 -15.81 10.73 18.42
N ARG A 28 -15.08 10.71 17.29
CA ARG A 28 -13.89 11.54 17.08
C ARG A 28 -13.98 12.52 15.91
N MET A 29 -14.82 12.24 14.93
CA MET A 29 -15.05 13.18 13.83
C MET A 29 -16.26 14.08 14.10
N PRO A 30 -16.23 15.32 13.59
CA PRO A 30 -17.44 16.12 13.48
C PRO A 30 -18.42 15.39 12.57
N THR A 31 -19.25 14.53 13.13
CA THR A 31 -20.20 13.63 12.44
C THR A 31 -21.07 14.41 11.47
N VAL A 32 -21.39 15.67 11.81
CA VAL A 32 -22.17 16.58 10.95
C VAL A 32 -21.43 16.87 9.64
N ILE A 33 -20.12 17.15 9.67
CA ILE A 33 -19.31 17.42 8.46
C ILE A 33 -19.26 16.19 7.58
N PHE A 34 -19.06 15.00 8.17
CA PHE A 34 -19.05 13.74 7.41
C PHE A 34 -20.41 13.46 6.75
N ILE A 35 -21.51 13.61 7.49
CA ILE A 35 -22.87 13.43 6.95
C ILE A 35 -23.15 14.44 5.83
N ALA A 36 -22.79 15.70 6.03
CA ALA A 36 -22.95 16.74 4.99
C ALA A 36 -22.14 16.41 3.74
N TYR A 37 -20.91 15.94 3.90
CA TYR A 37 -20.06 15.51 2.79
C TYR A 37 -20.67 14.31 2.02
N VAL A 38 -21.14 13.27 2.73
CA VAL A 38 -21.81 12.11 2.10
C VAL A 38 -23.08 12.54 1.36
N ALA A 39 -23.88 13.43 1.97
CA ALA A 39 -25.10 13.95 1.34
C ALA A 39 -24.77 14.75 0.06
N LEU A 40 -23.79 15.66 0.11
CA LEU A 40 -23.32 16.41 -1.05
C LEU A 40 -22.80 15.49 -2.16
N ALA A 41 -21.95 14.51 -1.80
CA ALA A 41 -21.45 13.52 -2.73
C ALA A 41 -22.57 12.72 -3.41
N SER A 42 -23.60 12.33 -2.64
CA SER A 42 -24.78 11.62 -3.17
C SER A 42 -25.59 12.47 -4.16
N VAL A 43 -25.73 13.75 -3.91
CA VAL A 43 -26.41 14.69 -4.83
C VAL A 43 -25.61 14.83 -6.13
N LEU A 44 -24.31 15.05 -6.04
CA LEU A 44 -23.41 15.18 -7.20
C LEU A 44 -23.45 13.93 -8.09
N VAL A 45 -23.34 12.76 -7.48
CA VAL A 45 -23.37 11.45 -8.18
C VAL A 45 -24.65 11.26 -9.01
N ASN A 46 -25.79 11.76 -8.52
CA ASN A 46 -27.08 11.59 -9.19
C ASN A 46 -27.32 12.60 -10.34
N ARG A 47 -26.58 13.71 -10.37
CA ARG A 47 -26.78 14.78 -11.37
C ARG A 47 -25.87 14.68 -12.59
N ILE A 48 -24.76 13.95 -12.51
CA ILE A 48 -23.75 13.89 -13.58
C ILE A 48 -23.98 12.65 -14.44
N GLY A 49 -24.04 12.81 -15.76
CA GLY A 49 -24.14 11.69 -16.71
C GLY A 49 -22.86 10.82 -16.74
N ASP A 50 -22.94 9.59 -17.28
CA ASP A 50 -21.88 8.58 -17.17
C ASP A 50 -20.52 9.04 -17.74
N ARG A 51 -20.50 9.63 -18.93
CA ARG A 51 -19.25 10.13 -19.55
C ARG A 51 -18.69 11.34 -18.80
N GLY A 52 -19.55 12.25 -18.40
CA GLY A 52 -19.18 13.43 -17.63
C GLY A 52 -18.62 13.07 -16.25
N PHE A 53 -19.10 11.99 -15.63
CA PHE A 53 -18.63 11.57 -14.32
C PHE A 53 -17.14 11.16 -14.30
N ILE A 54 -16.70 10.40 -15.29
CA ILE A 54 -15.30 9.96 -15.38
C ILE A 54 -14.36 11.16 -15.52
N ILE A 55 -14.72 12.10 -16.40
CA ILE A 55 -13.95 13.34 -16.58
C ILE A 55 -13.96 14.16 -15.30
N PHE A 56 -15.12 14.35 -14.69
CA PHE A 56 -15.28 15.08 -13.43
C PHE A 56 -14.41 14.49 -12.30
N ILE A 57 -14.43 13.17 -12.11
CA ILE A 57 -13.71 12.54 -11.00
C ILE A 57 -12.18 12.56 -11.21
N ILE A 58 -11.71 12.41 -12.46
CA ILE A 58 -10.29 12.48 -12.79
C ILE A 58 -9.79 13.93 -12.63
N LEU A 59 -10.43 14.88 -13.27
CA LEU A 59 -9.99 16.28 -13.21
C LEU A 59 -10.14 16.85 -11.80
N GLY A 60 -11.27 16.62 -11.14
CA GLY A 60 -11.51 17.11 -9.78
C GLY A 60 -10.54 16.53 -8.78
N SER A 61 -10.30 15.20 -8.84
CA SER A 61 -9.33 14.53 -7.98
C SER A 61 -7.89 15.03 -8.19
N PHE A 62 -7.50 15.25 -9.45
CA PHE A 62 -6.17 15.76 -9.78
C PHE A 62 -6.00 17.23 -9.33
N LEU A 63 -6.95 18.09 -9.67
CA LEU A 63 -6.88 19.53 -9.38
C LEU A 63 -6.86 19.83 -7.88
N ILE A 64 -7.66 19.12 -7.07
CA ILE A 64 -7.64 19.29 -5.61
C ILE A 64 -6.25 18.98 -5.04
N ARG A 65 -5.61 17.89 -5.48
CA ARG A 65 -4.28 17.48 -5.03
C ARG A 65 -3.19 18.40 -5.54
N LEU A 66 -3.31 18.84 -6.80
CA LEU A 66 -2.39 19.82 -7.39
C LEU A 66 -2.47 21.16 -6.65
N ALA A 67 -3.67 21.63 -6.34
CA ALA A 67 -3.87 22.85 -5.55
C ALA A 67 -3.23 22.70 -4.16
N TYR A 68 -3.41 21.55 -3.50
CA TYR A 68 -2.80 21.29 -2.20
C TYR A 68 -1.28 21.43 -2.23
N ILE A 69 -0.59 20.73 -3.15
CA ILE A 69 0.89 20.80 -3.24
C ILE A 69 1.41 22.15 -3.71
N SER A 70 0.57 22.97 -4.36
CA SER A 70 0.93 24.33 -4.77
C SER A 70 0.86 25.32 -3.61
N ILE A 71 0.03 25.06 -2.60
CA ILE A 71 -0.18 25.95 -1.44
C ILE A 71 0.67 25.49 -0.26
N ILE A 72 0.74 24.19 -0.01
CA ILE A 72 1.40 23.60 1.16
C ILE A 72 2.76 23.03 0.76
N ASN A 73 3.81 23.62 1.31
CA ASN A 73 5.16 23.11 1.15
C ASN A 73 5.53 22.20 2.32
N THR A 74 5.40 20.89 2.11
CA THR A 74 5.84 19.89 3.11
C THR A 74 7.35 19.67 2.99
N PRO A 75 8.13 19.86 4.07
CA PRO A 75 9.56 19.63 4.07
C PRO A 75 9.89 18.14 3.93
N LEU A 76 11.09 17.85 3.44
CA LEU A 76 11.64 16.49 3.43
C LEU A 76 12.32 16.22 4.77
N GLU A 77 11.82 15.24 5.51
CA GLU A 77 12.33 14.86 6.82
C GLU A 77 12.43 13.35 6.96
N SER A 78 13.19 12.89 7.96
CA SER A 78 13.34 11.48 8.32
C SER A 78 13.68 10.59 7.11
N ASP A 79 13.05 9.42 7.01
CA ASP A 79 13.27 8.44 5.93
C ASP A 79 13.04 9.02 4.53
N PHE A 80 12.07 9.94 4.37
CA PHE A 80 11.76 10.53 3.06
C PHE A 80 12.92 11.39 2.54
N LYS A 81 13.62 12.11 3.44
CA LYS A 81 14.82 12.87 3.11
C LYS A 81 15.97 11.93 2.74
N LEU A 82 16.21 10.91 3.56
CA LEU A 82 17.26 9.92 3.35
C LEU A 82 17.11 9.20 1.99
N LEU A 83 15.89 8.79 1.65
CA LEU A 83 15.60 8.15 0.38
C LEU A 83 15.78 9.10 -0.81
N TYR A 84 15.41 10.37 -0.65
CA TYR A 84 15.59 11.38 -1.69
C TYR A 84 17.07 11.75 -1.90
N ASP A 85 17.84 11.89 -0.81
CA ASP A 85 19.27 12.14 -0.88
C ASP A 85 19.99 10.99 -1.61
N ALA A 86 19.62 9.73 -1.30
CA ALA A 86 20.11 8.56 -2.03
C ALA A 86 19.70 8.57 -3.52
N ALA A 87 18.51 9.06 -3.84
CA ALA A 87 18.04 9.18 -5.22
C ALA A 87 18.83 10.26 -5.99
N VAL A 88 19.25 11.32 -5.33
CA VAL A 88 20.16 12.34 -5.93
C VAL A 88 21.51 11.70 -6.26
N LEU A 89 22.12 10.97 -5.33
CA LEU A 89 23.37 10.23 -5.56
C LEU A 89 23.22 9.25 -6.74
N PHE A 90 22.16 8.45 -6.71
CA PHE A 90 21.85 7.51 -7.80
C PHE A 90 21.73 8.22 -9.17
N SER A 91 21.12 9.41 -9.21
CA SER A 91 20.97 10.17 -10.46
C SER A 91 22.32 10.59 -11.07
N GLN A 92 23.36 10.73 -10.23
CA GLN A 92 24.73 11.08 -10.59
C GLN A 92 25.59 9.85 -10.89
N GLY A 93 25.07 8.65 -10.70
CA GLY A 93 25.82 7.39 -10.85
C GLY A 93 26.65 7.03 -9.61
N ASP A 94 26.43 7.71 -8.50
CA ASP A 94 27.04 7.41 -7.20
C ASP A 94 26.11 6.46 -6.41
N TYR A 95 26.65 5.30 -6.04
CA TYR A 95 25.94 4.28 -5.27
C TYR A 95 26.44 4.13 -3.82
N SER A 96 27.19 5.11 -3.33
CA SER A 96 27.76 5.12 -1.96
C SER A 96 26.71 5.02 -0.86
N PHE A 97 25.45 5.40 -1.12
CA PHE A 97 24.33 5.20 -0.19
C PHE A 97 24.14 3.72 0.21
N ASN A 98 24.56 2.77 -0.64
CA ASN A 98 24.54 1.34 -0.34
C ASN A 98 25.34 0.98 0.94
N GLN A 99 26.38 1.72 1.28
CA GLN A 99 27.20 1.49 2.46
C GLN A 99 26.52 1.94 3.76
N GLN A 100 25.43 2.71 3.69
CA GLN A 100 24.69 3.14 4.88
C GLN A 100 23.93 1.96 5.49
N VAL A 101 23.95 1.85 6.83
CA VAL A 101 23.26 0.81 7.59
C VAL A 101 21.78 0.70 7.20
N TYR A 102 21.14 1.83 6.92
CA TYR A 102 19.76 1.88 6.48
C TYR A 102 19.51 1.02 5.23
N PHE A 103 20.31 1.14 4.18
CA PHE A 103 20.13 0.39 2.94
C PHE A 103 20.64 -1.05 3.03
N GLN A 104 21.52 -1.36 3.99
CA GLN A 104 21.92 -2.73 4.29
C GLN A 104 20.81 -3.49 5.03
N GLU A 105 20.09 -2.84 5.93
CA GLU A 105 18.96 -3.43 6.65
C GLU A 105 17.69 -3.46 5.81
N TRP A 106 17.40 -2.39 5.06
CA TRP A 106 16.17 -2.24 4.25
C TRP A 106 16.48 -2.09 2.76
N GLY A 107 17.21 -3.07 2.20
CA GLY A 107 17.59 -3.11 0.78
C GLY A 107 16.41 -2.94 -0.18
N TYR A 108 15.20 -3.36 0.22
CA TYR A 108 13.98 -3.17 -0.57
C TYR A 108 13.63 -1.71 -0.90
N GLN A 109 14.14 -0.75 -0.16
CA GLN A 109 13.95 0.68 -0.46
C GLN A 109 14.67 1.13 -1.73
N THR A 110 15.67 0.37 -2.17
CA THR A 110 16.44 0.66 -3.39
C THR A 110 15.55 0.77 -4.63
N GLY A 111 14.47 -0.02 -4.72
CA GLY A 111 13.52 0.10 -5.83
C GLY A 111 12.89 1.50 -5.93
N PHE A 112 12.52 2.07 -4.81
CA PHE A 112 11.97 3.42 -4.77
C PHE A 112 13.04 4.51 -4.98
N VAL A 113 14.26 4.30 -4.47
CA VAL A 113 15.41 5.19 -4.76
C VAL A 113 15.68 5.29 -6.26
N ILE A 114 15.70 4.14 -6.96
CA ILE A 114 15.87 4.10 -8.42
C ILE A 114 14.76 4.89 -9.12
N TYR A 115 13.49 4.70 -8.73
CA TYR A 115 12.36 5.45 -9.29
C TYR A 115 12.52 6.96 -9.09
N GLN A 116 12.81 7.40 -7.86
CA GLN A 116 13.04 8.82 -7.57
C GLN A 116 14.26 9.36 -8.32
N GLY A 117 15.36 8.60 -8.36
CA GLY A 117 16.59 9.00 -9.04
C GLY A 117 16.43 9.14 -10.55
N MET A 118 15.60 8.33 -11.20
CA MET A 118 15.23 8.53 -12.60
C MET A 118 14.50 9.87 -12.82
N VAL A 119 13.59 10.24 -11.92
CA VAL A 119 12.89 11.53 -11.97
C VAL A 119 13.88 12.69 -11.74
N VAL A 120 14.76 12.56 -10.75
CA VAL A 120 15.80 13.57 -10.48
C VAL A 120 16.75 13.74 -11.67
N ARG A 121 17.12 12.67 -12.35
CA ARG A 121 17.95 12.73 -13.56
C ARG A 121 17.33 13.58 -14.68
N VAL A 122 16.00 13.55 -14.81
CA VAL A 122 15.26 14.30 -15.83
C VAL A 122 15.02 15.75 -15.45
N PHE A 123 14.62 16.00 -14.18
CA PHE A 123 14.15 17.31 -13.72
C PHE A 123 15.18 18.07 -12.85
N GLY A 124 16.34 17.47 -12.59
CA GLY A 124 17.33 18.01 -11.64
C GLY A 124 16.89 17.86 -10.18
N GLN A 125 17.80 18.14 -9.25
CA GLN A 125 17.56 17.95 -7.81
C GLN A 125 16.39 18.79 -7.29
N ALA A 126 16.33 20.07 -7.58
CA ALA A 126 15.24 20.94 -7.11
C ALA A 126 13.92 20.66 -7.81
N GLY A 127 13.93 20.48 -9.15
CA GLY A 127 12.75 20.17 -9.94
C GLY A 127 12.20 18.76 -9.68
N GLY A 128 13.05 17.83 -9.30
CA GLY A 128 12.71 16.44 -8.97
C GLY A 128 11.70 16.34 -7.82
N ILE A 129 11.82 17.16 -6.79
CA ILE A 129 10.85 17.19 -5.67
C ILE A 129 9.46 17.55 -6.18
N THR A 130 9.36 18.64 -6.95
CA THR A 130 8.08 19.08 -7.51
C THR A 130 7.50 18.04 -8.48
N ALA A 131 8.34 17.47 -9.36
CA ALA A 131 7.92 16.44 -10.30
C ALA A 131 7.39 15.19 -9.57
N LEU A 132 8.04 14.75 -8.51
CA LEU A 132 7.60 13.61 -7.68
C LEU A 132 6.27 13.91 -6.98
N LYS A 133 6.08 15.12 -6.43
CA LYS A 133 4.79 15.54 -5.85
C LYS A 133 3.67 15.55 -6.89
N VAL A 134 3.93 16.03 -8.10
CA VAL A 134 2.97 15.98 -9.22
C VAL A 134 2.67 14.53 -9.63
N LEU A 135 3.68 13.67 -9.71
CA LEU A 135 3.49 12.24 -9.97
C LEU A 135 2.64 11.57 -8.87
N ASN A 136 2.81 11.95 -7.60
CA ASN A 136 1.93 11.48 -6.52
C ASN A 136 0.46 11.89 -6.73
N CYS A 137 0.21 13.11 -7.29
CA CYS A 137 -1.14 13.51 -7.67
C CYS A 137 -1.71 12.60 -8.78
N PHE A 138 -0.90 12.23 -9.79
CA PHE A 138 -1.30 11.27 -10.84
C PHE A 138 -1.63 9.89 -10.27
N TRP A 139 -0.76 9.33 -9.42
CA TRP A 139 -0.98 8.02 -8.81
C TRP A 139 -2.27 8.01 -7.99
N ASN A 140 -2.50 9.02 -7.15
CA ASN A 140 -3.70 9.10 -6.32
C ASN A 140 -4.98 9.36 -7.14
N THR A 141 -4.89 10.10 -8.24
CA THR A 141 -5.99 10.24 -9.19
C THR A 141 -6.30 8.91 -9.86
N GLY A 142 -5.26 8.17 -10.25
CA GLY A 142 -5.41 6.81 -10.76
C GLY A 142 -6.06 5.86 -9.75
N ILE A 143 -5.70 5.95 -8.46
CA ILE A 143 -6.35 5.20 -7.38
C ILE A 143 -7.83 5.57 -7.30
N THR A 144 -8.19 6.86 -7.38
CA THR A 144 -9.59 7.32 -7.37
C THR A 144 -10.41 6.67 -8.49
N LEU A 145 -9.84 6.60 -9.70
CA LEU A 145 -10.45 5.93 -10.84
C LEU A 145 -10.57 4.42 -10.62
N LEU A 146 -9.53 3.78 -10.08
CA LEU A 146 -9.52 2.34 -9.80
C LEU A 146 -10.55 1.98 -8.72
N VAL A 147 -10.76 2.80 -7.70
CA VAL A 147 -11.85 2.62 -6.73
C VAL A 147 -13.20 2.55 -7.43
N TYR A 148 -13.48 3.46 -8.36
CA TYR A 148 -14.69 3.42 -9.17
C TYR A 148 -14.79 2.15 -10.01
N LEU A 149 -13.74 1.82 -10.77
CA LEU A 149 -13.73 0.68 -11.69
C LEU A 149 -13.83 -0.65 -10.95
N ILE A 150 -13.15 -0.81 -9.83
CA ILE A 150 -13.22 -2.01 -8.98
C ILE A 150 -14.62 -2.13 -8.37
N ALA A 151 -15.16 -1.05 -7.82
CA ALA A 151 -16.50 -1.05 -7.24
C ALA A 151 -17.57 -1.42 -8.27
N ARG A 152 -17.42 -1.02 -9.54
CA ARG A 152 -18.32 -1.36 -10.65
C ARG A 152 -18.43 -2.87 -10.92
N ASN A 153 -17.47 -3.66 -10.50
CA ASN A 153 -17.54 -5.12 -10.64
C ASN A 153 -18.47 -5.76 -9.61
N PHE A 154 -18.66 -5.11 -8.47
CA PHE A 154 -19.44 -5.65 -7.35
C PHE A 154 -20.77 -4.94 -7.15
N PHE A 155 -20.82 -3.64 -7.47
CA PHE A 155 -21.97 -2.78 -7.25
C PHE A 155 -22.52 -2.20 -8.56
N ASN A 156 -23.68 -1.56 -8.46
CA ASN A 156 -24.25 -0.76 -9.53
C ASN A 156 -23.52 0.59 -9.66
N GLU A 157 -23.93 1.38 -10.68
CA GLU A 157 -23.31 2.67 -11.01
C GLU A 157 -23.23 3.64 -9.81
N LYS A 158 -24.38 3.89 -9.16
CA LYS A 158 -24.50 4.90 -8.09
C LYS A 158 -23.58 4.63 -6.88
N PRO A 159 -23.57 3.44 -6.26
CA PRO A 159 -22.64 3.13 -5.17
C PRO A 159 -21.17 3.22 -5.60
N SER A 160 -20.85 2.84 -6.83
CA SER A 160 -19.47 2.89 -7.34
C SER A 160 -18.98 4.32 -7.53
N ARG A 161 -19.84 5.21 -8.03
CA ARG A 161 -19.56 6.64 -8.11
C ARG A 161 -19.40 7.25 -6.72
N LEU A 162 -20.29 6.91 -5.80
CA LEU A 162 -20.22 7.40 -4.42
C LEU A 162 -18.90 7.01 -3.77
N ALA A 163 -18.48 5.75 -3.89
CA ALA A 163 -17.20 5.29 -3.36
C ALA A 163 -16.01 6.11 -3.90
N SER A 164 -16.00 6.38 -5.21
CA SER A 164 -14.95 7.16 -5.85
C SER A 164 -14.95 8.63 -5.41
N VAL A 165 -16.13 9.26 -5.28
CA VAL A 165 -16.23 10.64 -4.80
C VAL A 165 -15.79 10.74 -3.34
N LEU A 166 -16.21 9.80 -2.49
CA LEU A 166 -15.79 9.77 -1.09
C LEU A 166 -14.27 9.60 -0.95
N TYR A 167 -13.65 8.73 -1.75
CA TYR A 167 -12.20 8.59 -1.76
C TYR A 167 -11.49 9.85 -2.29
N SER A 168 -12.03 10.48 -3.33
CA SER A 168 -11.47 11.70 -3.92
C SER A 168 -11.38 12.86 -2.94
N GLY A 169 -12.40 13.02 -2.09
CA GLY A 169 -12.47 14.08 -1.08
C GLY A 169 -11.95 13.67 0.31
N PHE A 170 -11.44 12.45 0.46
CA PHE A 170 -10.85 12.02 1.73
C PHE A 170 -9.56 12.80 2.01
N VAL A 171 -9.49 13.43 3.18
CA VAL A 171 -8.44 14.39 3.53
C VAL A 171 -7.05 13.76 3.47
N PHE A 172 -6.86 12.59 4.06
CA PHE A 172 -5.54 11.94 4.14
C PHE A 172 -4.90 11.72 2.75
N PRO A 173 -5.54 11.10 1.73
CA PRO A 173 -4.95 10.99 0.39
C PRO A 173 -4.73 12.34 -0.33
N ILE A 174 -5.44 13.41 0.07
CA ILE A 174 -5.21 14.75 -0.49
C ILE A 174 -3.93 15.36 0.10
N THR A 175 -3.76 15.30 1.41
CA THR A 175 -2.61 15.91 2.09
C THR A 175 -1.35 15.10 1.90
N PHE A 176 -1.45 13.77 1.87
CA PHE A 176 -0.31 12.86 1.78
C PHE A 176 0.45 12.94 0.44
N VAL A 177 -0.16 13.47 -0.65
CA VAL A 177 0.55 13.61 -1.95
C VAL A 177 1.76 14.53 -1.87
N SER A 178 1.83 15.43 -0.88
CA SER A 178 2.98 16.30 -0.65
C SER A 178 4.19 15.58 -0.03
N VAL A 179 4.00 14.39 0.50
CA VAL A 179 5.05 13.53 1.07
C VAL A 179 5.61 12.62 0.00
N LEU A 180 6.93 12.54 -0.14
CA LEU A 180 7.59 11.67 -1.14
C LEU A 180 7.62 10.21 -0.70
N SER A 181 6.44 9.62 -0.52
CA SER A 181 6.29 8.24 -0.07
C SER A 181 6.14 7.26 -1.24
N ASN A 182 6.73 6.07 -1.08
CA ASN A 182 6.57 4.95 -2.00
C ASN A 182 5.14 4.36 -2.03
N GLN A 183 4.31 4.73 -1.04
CA GLN A 183 2.92 4.25 -0.94
C GLN A 183 2.07 4.64 -2.15
N HIS A 184 2.26 5.84 -2.71
CA HIS A 184 1.44 6.35 -3.81
C HIS A 184 1.50 5.44 -5.04
N ILE A 185 2.70 5.24 -5.57
CA ILE A 185 2.91 4.40 -6.76
C ILE A 185 2.65 2.91 -6.45
N SER A 186 3.05 2.41 -5.28
CA SER A 186 2.83 1.02 -4.90
C SER A 186 1.33 0.71 -4.82
N THR A 187 0.53 1.52 -4.11
CA THR A 187 -0.91 1.33 -3.98
C THR A 187 -1.61 1.40 -5.34
N PHE A 188 -1.21 2.34 -6.21
CA PHE A 188 -1.75 2.42 -7.57
C PHE A 188 -1.51 1.14 -8.35
N LEU A 189 -0.26 0.64 -8.37
CA LEU A 189 0.11 -0.57 -9.10
C LEU A 189 -0.57 -1.83 -8.53
N ILE A 190 -0.68 -1.94 -7.22
CA ILE A 190 -1.38 -3.04 -6.55
C ILE A 190 -2.88 -3.01 -6.89
N LEU A 191 -3.54 -1.86 -6.80
CA LEU A 191 -4.96 -1.75 -7.16
C LEU A 191 -5.19 -1.99 -8.66
N LEU A 192 -4.28 -1.54 -9.52
CA LEU A 192 -4.34 -1.82 -10.94
C LEU A 192 -4.17 -3.33 -11.22
N SER A 193 -3.26 -4.00 -10.51
CA SER A 193 -3.15 -5.46 -10.53
C SER A 193 -4.45 -6.14 -10.13
N LEU A 194 -5.02 -5.74 -8.98
CA LEU A 194 -6.31 -6.28 -8.50
C LEU A 194 -7.42 -6.06 -9.52
N TYR A 195 -7.47 -4.88 -10.16
CA TYR A 195 -8.42 -4.59 -11.22
C TYR A 195 -8.35 -5.59 -12.39
N PHE A 196 -7.16 -6.03 -12.78
CA PHE A 196 -6.99 -7.09 -13.80
C PHE A 196 -7.30 -8.50 -13.29
N LEU A 197 -7.08 -8.78 -12.00
CA LEU A 197 -7.15 -10.14 -11.45
C LEU A 197 -8.55 -10.55 -10.97
N ILE A 198 -9.35 -9.62 -10.45
CA ILE A 198 -10.72 -9.92 -10.05
C ILE A 198 -11.60 -10.26 -11.25
N ASP A 199 -12.62 -11.07 -11.04
CA ASP A 199 -13.59 -11.44 -12.10
C ASP A 199 -14.33 -10.22 -12.61
N GLN A 200 -14.09 -9.88 -13.88
CA GLN A 200 -14.45 -8.59 -14.46
C GLN A 200 -15.63 -8.69 -15.43
N ARG A 201 -16.52 -7.70 -15.32
CA ARG A 201 -17.55 -7.42 -16.32
C ARG A 201 -17.02 -6.51 -17.43
N LEU A 202 -15.99 -5.70 -17.15
CA LEU A 202 -15.52 -4.62 -18.03
C LEU A 202 -14.38 -5.02 -18.97
N ILE A 203 -13.58 -6.04 -18.63
CA ILE A 203 -12.45 -6.51 -19.47
C ILE A 203 -12.76 -7.87 -20.08
N ARG A 204 -12.88 -7.91 -21.41
CA ARG A 204 -13.05 -9.14 -22.18
C ARG A 204 -11.70 -9.77 -22.56
N MET A 205 -10.89 -10.13 -21.54
CA MET A 205 -9.60 -10.78 -21.73
C MET A 205 -9.59 -12.16 -21.07
N ARG A 206 -8.88 -13.14 -21.71
CA ARG A 206 -8.68 -14.47 -21.11
C ARG A 206 -7.96 -14.40 -19.78
N ARG A 207 -8.15 -15.39 -18.92
CA ARG A 207 -7.66 -15.38 -17.52
C ARG A 207 -6.13 -15.42 -17.44
N VAL A 208 -5.47 -16.24 -18.26
CA VAL A 208 -4.00 -16.38 -18.23
C VAL A 208 -3.26 -15.09 -18.57
N PRO A 209 -3.54 -14.37 -19.69
CA PRO A 209 -2.98 -13.05 -19.94
C PRO A 209 -3.26 -12.02 -18.84
N ARG A 210 -4.46 -12.06 -18.24
CA ARG A 210 -4.78 -11.22 -17.08
C ARG A 210 -3.91 -11.55 -15.87
N GLY A 211 -3.63 -12.85 -15.66
CA GLY A 211 -2.70 -13.32 -14.64
C GLY A 211 -1.28 -12.78 -14.84
N PHE A 212 -0.81 -12.76 -16.09
CA PHE A 212 0.50 -12.20 -16.44
C PHE A 212 0.55 -10.69 -16.13
N ILE A 213 -0.39 -9.91 -16.65
CA ILE A 213 -0.43 -8.45 -16.42
C ILE A 213 -0.58 -8.15 -14.92
N GLY A 214 -1.50 -8.82 -14.23
CA GLY A 214 -1.72 -8.63 -12.80
C GLY A 214 -0.50 -9.00 -11.97
N GLY A 215 0.16 -10.14 -12.25
CA GLY A 215 1.38 -10.57 -11.57
C GLY A 215 2.54 -9.60 -11.79
N PHE A 216 2.69 -9.07 -13.00
CA PHE A 216 3.70 -8.08 -13.34
C PHE A 216 3.48 -6.75 -12.60
N LEU A 217 2.26 -6.22 -12.64
CA LEU A 217 1.90 -4.99 -11.92
C LEU A 217 2.07 -5.13 -10.41
N LEU A 218 1.69 -6.30 -9.87
CA LEU A 218 1.87 -6.60 -8.44
C LEU A 218 3.35 -6.63 -8.05
N ALA A 219 4.19 -7.22 -8.90
CA ALA A 219 5.63 -7.23 -8.69
C ALA A 219 6.23 -5.82 -8.72
N LEU A 220 5.83 -4.98 -9.69
CA LEU A 220 6.27 -3.58 -9.72
C LEU A 220 5.82 -2.80 -8.48
N GLY A 221 4.58 -3.01 -8.02
CA GLY A 221 4.09 -2.44 -6.77
C GLY A 221 4.93 -2.86 -5.56
N ASN A 222 5.32 -4.16 -5.51
CA ASN A 222 6.16 -4.71 -4.46
C ASN A 222 7.61 -4.17 -4.50
N ILE A 223 8.17 -3.94 -5.70
CA ILE A 223 9.49 -3.31 -5.85
C ILE A 223 9.49 -1.90 -5.27
N MET A 224 8.38 -1.16 -5.39
CA MET A 224 8.25 0.16 -4.77
C MET A 224 8.08 0.04 -3.25
N ARG A 225 7.26 -0.92 -2.77
CA ARG A 225 6.97 -1.16 -1.35
C ARG A 225 6.64 -2.65 -1.12
N PRO A 226 7.29 -3.34 -0.16
CA PRO A 226 7.20 -4.79 0.00
C PRO A 226 5.89 -5.24 0.68
N GLU A 227 4.75 -4.86 0.12
CA GLU A 227 3.41 -5.26 0.58
C GLU A 227 2.82 -6.40 -0.28
N GLY A 228 3.49 -6.76 -1.36
CA GLY A 228 3.00 -7.72 -2.35
C GLY A 228 2.75 -9.12 -1.80
N LEU A 229 3.51 -9.57 -0.79
CA LEU A 229 3.30 -10.89 -0.19
C LEU A 229 1.92 -11.01 0.47
N VAL A 230 1.47 -9.97 1.18
CA VAL A 230 0.13 -9.93 1.78
C VAL A 230 -0.95 -10.00 0.71
N VAL A 231 -0.75 -9.26 -0.39
CA VAL A 231 -1.68 -9.25 -1.53
C VAL A 231 -1.69 -10.61 -2.25
N VAL A 232 -0.53 -11.23 -2.49
CA VAL A 232 -0.44 -12.57 -3.08
C VAL A 232 -1.18 -13.58 -2.23
N THR A 233 -0.97 -13.58 -0.92
CA THR A 233 -1.68 -14.47 0.01
C THR A 233 -3.20 -14.28 -0.06
N SER A 234 -3.65 -13.03 -0.06
CA SER A 234 -5.07 -12.68 -0.19
C SER A 234 -5.65 -13.14 -1.53
N LEU A 235 -4.91 -12.99 -2.62
CA LEU A 235 -5.29 -13.47 -3.96
C LEU A 235 -5.34 -15.00 -4.02
N MET A 236 -4.43 -15.71 -3.37
CA MET A 236 -4.48 -17.19 -3.29
C MET A 236 -5.78 -17.64 -2.62
N VAL A 237 -6.17 -17.02 -1.50
CA VAL A 237 -7.45 -17.29 -0.84
C VAL A 237 -8.65 -16.97 -1.77
N TYR A 238 -8.60 -15.83 -2.44
CA TYR A 238 -9.63 -15.44 -3.42
C TYR A 238 -9.77 -16.47 -4.55
N PHE A 239 -8.66 -16.90 -5.16
CA PHE A 239 -8.68 -17.93 -6.21
C PHE A 239 -9.14 -19.29 -5.70
N LEU A 240 -8.81 -19.65 -4.47
CA LEU A 240 -9.31 -20.86 -3.82
C LEU A 240 -10.83 -20.82 -3.67
N VAL A 241 -11.39 -19.71 -3.19
CA VAL A 241 -12.86 -19.52 -3.10
C VAL A 241 -13.52 -19.63 -4.47
N LEU A 242 -12.93 -19.02 -5.48
CA LEU A 242 -13.43 -19.10 -6.85
C LEU A 242 -13.33 -20.52 -7.43
N PHE A 243 -12.28 -21.25 -7.13
CA PHE A 243 -12.10 -22.65 -7.55
C PHE A 243 -13.26 -23.52 -7.05
N PHE A 244 -13.57 -23.43 -5.76
CA PHE A 244 -14.70 -24.19 -5.19
C PHE A 244 -16.08 -23.69 -5.64
N SER A 245 -16.16 -22.45 -6.11
CA SER A 245 -17.40 -21.88 -6.64
C SER A 245 -17.66 -22.21 -8.11
N ALA A 246 -16.71 -22.82 -8.82
CA ALA A 246 -16.86 -23.10 -10.25
C ALA A 246 -17.58 -24.42 -10.50
N ASP A 247 -18.63 -24.37 -11.31
CA ASP A 247 -19.42 -25.56 -11.65
C ASP A 247 -18.71 -26.49 -12.65
N LYS A 248 -17.93 -25.93 -13.58
CA LYS A 248 -17.27 -26.67 -14.67
C LYS A 248 -15.77 -26.86 -14.40
N LYS A 249 -15.27 -28.10 -14.64
CA LYS A 249 -13.85 -28.47 -14.46
C LYS A 249 -12.88 -27.54 -15.20
N TRP A 250 -13.18 -27.17 -16.45
CA TRP A 250 -12.32 -26.30 -17.23
C TRP A 250 -12.18 -24.88 -16.63
N ARG A 251 -13.27 -24.34 -16.03
CA ARG A 251 -13.21 -23.05 -15.32
C ARG A 251 -12.34 -23.12 -14.08
N ARG A 252 -12.32 -24.25 -13.38
CA ARG A 252 -11.43 -24.50 -12.24
C ARG A 252 -9.97 -24.49 -12.68
N MET A 253 -9.66 -25.18 -13.77
CA MET A 253 -8.29 -25.24 -14.33
C MET A 253 -7.79 -23.86 -14.79
N GLU A 254 -8.62 -23.06 -15.43
CA GLU A 254 -8.25 -21.69 -15.82
C GLU A 254 -7.95 -20.80 -14.60
N ARG A 255 -8.66 -20.96 -13.48
CA ARG A 255 -8.41 -20.22 -12.25
C ARG A 255 -7.12 -20.63 -11.58
N ILE A 256 -6.81 -21.92 -11.56
CA ILE A 256 -5.52 -22.44 -11.10
C ILE A 256 -4.41 -21.88 -11.98
N ALA A 257 -4.54 -21.97 -13.29
CA ALA A 257 -3.55 -21.46 -14.22
C ALA A 257 -3.31 -19.94 -14.03
N GLN A 258 -4.38 -19.15 -13.86
CA GLN A 258 -4.27 -17.73 -13.55
C GLN A 258 -3.49 -17.49 -12.25
N CYS A 259 -3.82 -18.21 -11.17
CA CYS A 259 -3.16 -18.11 -9.88
C CYS A 259 -1.66 -18.44 -9.99
N LEU A 260 -1.35 -19.56 -10.63
CA LEU A 260 0.05 -19.98 -10.85
C LEU A 260 0.84 -18.95 -11.66
N VAL A 261 0.25 -18.41 -12.73
CA VAL A 261 0.90 -17.38 -13.55
C VAL A 261 1.14 -16.10 -12.73
N VAL A 262 0.20 -15.67 -11.91
CA VAL A 262 0.38 -14.51 -11.01
C VAL A 262 1.59 -14.73 -10.10
N VAL A 263 1.63 -15.87 -9.40
CA VAL A 263 2.72 -16.18 -8.45
C VAL A 263 4.07 -16.28 -9.18
N LEU A 264 4.12 -17.01 -10.29
CA LEU A 264 5.37 -17.18 -11.06
C LEU A 264 5.90 -15.85 -11.59
N ILE A 265 5.05 -15.02 -12.18
CA ILE A 265 5.46 -13.71 -12.69
C ILE A 265 5.88 -12.78 -11.55
N TYR A 266 5.12 -12.75 -10.45
CA TYR A 266 5.49 -11.98 -9.27
C TYR A 266 6.88 -12.36 -8.73
N LEU A 267 7.15 -13.65 -8.56
CA LEU A 267 8.46 -14.13 -8.07
C LEU A 267 9.58 -13.87 -9.09
N ALA A 268 9.33 -14.12 -10.38
CA ALA A 268 10.32 -13.93 -11.42
C ALA A 268 10.73 -12.45 -11.55
N VAL A 269 9.77 -11.53 -11.60
CA VAL A 269 10.06 -10.09 -11.76
C VAL A 269 10.79 -9.53 -10.52
N ASN A 270 10.36 -9.88 -9.30
CA ASN A 270 11.07 -9.45 -8.08
C ASN A 270 12.49 -10.04 -8.03
N GLY A 271 12.65 -11.33 -8.35
CA GLY A 271 13.94 -11.99 -8.37
C GLY A 271 14.89 -11.41 -9.43
N LEU A 272 14.39 -11.14 -10.63
CA LEU A 272 15.19 -10.52 -11.70
C LEU A 272 15.58 -9.07 -11.35
N ALA A 273 14.66 -8.29 -10.80
CA ALA A 273 14.93 -6.91 -10.35
C ALA A 273 16.00 -6.90 -9.24
N SER A 274 15.86 -7.75 -8.23
CA SER A 274 16.84 -7.85 -7.15
C SER A 274 18.22 -8.25 -7.68
N ARG A 275 18.29 -9.26 -8.56
CA ARG A 275 19.57 -9.67 -9.19
C ARG A 275 20.18 -8.58 -10.08
N ALA A 276 19.35 -7.82 -10.80
CA ALA A 276 19.82 -6.71 -11.62
C ALA A 276 20.45 -5.61 -10.76
N ILE A 277 19.81 -5.26 -9.62
CA ILE A 277 20.32 -4.28 -8.66
C ILE A 277 21.68 -4.72 -8.10
N ILE A 278 21.81 -5.99 -7.69
CA ILE A 278 23.08 -6.54 -7.18
C ILE A 278 24.16 -6.50 -8.27
N LYS A 279 23.86 -7.02 -9.48
CA LYS A 279 24.84 -7.07 -10.56
C LYS A 279 25.31 -5.70 -11.04
N SER A 280 24.48 -4.68 -10.96
CA SER A 280 24.86 -3.30 -11.32
C SER A 280 25.59 -2.56 -10.20
N GLY A 281 25.83 -3.19 -9.04
CA GLY A 281 26.51 -2.55 -7.91
C GLY A 281 25.70 -1.44 -7.22
N ILE A 282 24.40 -1.32 -7.55
CA ILE A 282 23.53 -0.28 -6.95
C ILE A 282 23.29 -0.56 -5.46
N ASN A 283 23.02 -1.83 -5.12
CA ASN A 283 22.88 -2.29 -3.75
C ASN A 283 23.19 -3.78 -3.65
N ASP A 284 24.17 -4.14 -2.81
CA ASP A 284 24.62 -5.53 -2.61
C ASP A 284 23.55 -6.42 -1.96
N GLN A 285 22.61 -5.83 -1.23
CA GLN A 285 21.46 -6.52 -0.64
C GLN A 285 20.29 -6.70 -1.63
N GLY A 286 20.35 -6.09 -2.81
CA GLY A 286 19.26 -6.10 -3.78
C GLY A 286 17.97 -5.51 -3.19
N LEU A 287 16.88 -6.29 -3.23
CA LEU A 287 15.58 -5.92 -2.67
C LEU A 287 15.26 -6.67 -1.35
N MET A 288 16.25 -7.14 -0.63
CA MET A 288 16.03 -7.88 0.61
C MET A 288 15.62 -6.97 1.77
N ASN A 289 14.87 -7.55 2.70
CA ASN A 289 14.60 -6.96 4.00
C ASN A 289 15.36 -7.76 5.06
N ASN A 290 16.47 -7.24 5.54
CA ASN A 290 17.33 -7.90 6.52
C ASN A 290 16.90 -7.59 7.97
N ASN A 291 15.96 -6.66 8.17
CA ASN A 291 15.48 -6.24 9.48
C ASN A 291 13.98 -6.48 9.67
N VAL A 292 13.53 -7.71 9.38
CA VAL A 292 12.11 -8.11 9.47
C VAL A 292 11.59 -7.99 10.90
N TYR A 293 12.38 -8.39 11.88
CA TYR A 293 11.97 -8.46 13.29
C TYR A 293 11.70 -7.08 13.90
N TRP A 294 12.35 -6.01 13.41
CA TRP A 294 12.16 -4.65 13.89
C TRP A 294 10.69 -4.22 13.88
N LYS A 295 9.96 -4.56 12.82
CA LYS A 295 8.53 -4.22 12.70
C LYS A 295 7.68 -4.90 13.79
N PHE A 296 8.07 -6.11 14.20
CA PHE A 296 7.40 -6.81 15.29
C PHE A 296 7.81 -6.22 16.65
N VAL A 297 9.08 -5.86 16.85
CA VAL A 297 9.53 -5.17 18.06
C VAL A 297 8.72 -3.89 18.25
N VAL A 298 8.65 -3.02 17.26
CA VAL A 298 7.87 -1.79 17.31
C VAL A 298 6.38 -2.10 17.50
N GLY A 299 5.84 -2.99 16.68
CA GLY A 299 4.40 -3.27 16.66
C GLY A 299 3.85 -3.94 17.93
N LEU A 300 4.70 -4.60 18.73
CA LEU A 300 4.32 -5.24 19.99
C LEU A 300 4.67 -4.40 21.22
N ASN A 301 5.22 -3.20 21.06
CA ASN A 301 5.49 -2.31 22.19
C ASN A 301 4.20 -1.70 22.73
N TYR A 302 3.82 -2.13 23.93
CA TYR A 302 2.59 -1.66 24.60
C TYR A 302 2.67 -0.19 25.01
N GLU A 303 3.85 0.28 25.47
CA GLU A 303 4.03 1.67 25.94
C GLU A 303 3.83 2.68 24.82
N SER A 304 4.33 2.38 23.61
CA SER A 304 4.17 3.23 22.43
C SER A 304 2.91 2.90 21.61
N LYS A 305 2.02 2.07 22.11
CA LYS A 305 0.81 1.62 21.40
C LYS A 305 1.10 1.01 20.01
N GLY A 306 2.25 0.35 19.88
CA GLY A 306 2.70 -0.24 18.63
C GLY A 306 3.28 0.76 17.62
N SER A 307 3.62 1.96 18.05
CA SER A 307 4.32 2.98 17.27
C SER A 307 5.82 3.00 17.58
N TYR A 308 6.58 3.83 16.86
CA TYR A 308 8.00 4.05 17.11
C TYR A 308 8.28 4.38 18.58
N ASN A 309 9.36 3.80 19.12
CA ASN A 309 9.82 4.05 20.48
C ASN A 309 11.33 4.32 20.48
N GLU A 310 11.72 5.46 21.01
CA GLU A 310 13.12 5.89 21.01
C GLU A 310 14.00 5.00 21.89
N LYS A 311 13.47 4.44 22.99
CA LYS A 311 14.23 3.49 23.82
C LYS A 311 14.58 2.22 23.06
N ASP A 312 13.63 1.69 22.28
CA ASP A 312 13.87 0.52 21.43
C ASP A 312 14.89 0.84 20.34
N TYR A 313 14.80 2.04 19.75
CA TYR A 313 15.77 2.49 18.74
C TYR A 313 17.18 2.58 19.32
N LYS A 314 17.36 3.28 20.44
CA LYS A 314 18.66 3.40 21.10
C LYS A 314 19.26 2.05 21.47
N LEU A 315 18.44 1.15 22.01
CA LEU A 315 18.87 -0.22 22.35
C LEU A 315 19.41 -0.97 21.12
N MET A 316 18.85 -0.76 19.93
CA MET A 316 19.24 -1.47 18.71
C MET A 316 20.37 -0.78 17.92
N TYR A 317 20.46 0.53 17.96
CA TYR A 317 21.34 1.28 17.07
C TYR A 317 22.47 2.04 17.76
N GLU A 318 22.38 2.30 19.07
CA GLU A 318 23.44 2.94 19.84
C GLU A 318 24.34 1.95 20.59
N SER A 319 24.01 0.65 20.62
CA SER A 319 24.70 -0.38 21.42
C SER A 319 25.78 -1.15 20.66
N ASN A 320 26.26 -0.68 19.52
CA ASN A 320 27.34 -1.31 18.70
C ASN A 320 27.17 -2.83 18.45
N LEU A 321 25.93 -3.32 18.38
CA LEU A 321 25.62 -4.73 18.15
C LEU A 321 25.85 -5.12 16.67
N SER A 322 26.39 -6.31 16.46
CA SER A 322 26.39 -6.95 15.13
C SER A 322 24.96 -7.26 14.65
N LEU A 323 24.82 -7.50 13.34
CA LEU A 323 23.51 -7.84 12.76
C LEU A 323 22.86 -9.08 13.40
N GLU A 324 23.68 -10.08 13.76
CA GLU A 324 23.16 -11.30 14.39
C GLU A 324 22.74 -11.06 15.85
N GLU A 325 23.54 -10.31 16.61
CA GLU A 325 23.17 -9.92 17.98
C GLU A 325 21.89 -9.07 18.01
N LYS A 326 21.73 -8.14 17.06
CA LYS A 326 20.48 -7.39 16.89
C LYS A 326 19.29 -8.31 16.64
N LYS A 327 19.42 -9.29 15.75
CA LYS A 327 18.35 -10.26 15.46
C LYS A 327 17.95 -11.07 16.68
N GLU A 328 18.92 -11.57 17.45
CA GLU A 328 18.63 -12.34 18.68
C GLU A 328 17.96 -11.47 19.73
N LEU A 329 18.43 -10.25 19.95
CA LEU A 329 17.83 -9.30 20.89
C LEU A 329 16.39 -8.93 20.45
N GLN A 330 16.16 -8.75 19.16
CA GLN A 330 14.81 -8.51 18.62
C GLN A 330 13.88 -9.68 18.87
N LYS A 331 14.34 -10.93 18.66
CA LYS A 331 13.54 -12.13 18.93
C LYS A 331 13.19 -12.24 20.43
N GLU A 332 14.17 -12.00 21.30
CA GLU A 332 13.96 -12.01 22.75
C GLU A 332 12.88 -10.98 23.16
N LEU A 333 13.00 -9.75 22.67
CA LEU A 333 12.01 -8.70 22.93
C LEU A 333 10.61 -9.05 22.40
N ILE A 334 10.52 -9.66 21.22
CA ILE A 334 9.24 -10.11 20.64
C ILE A 334 8.61 -11.17 21.55
N LEU A 335 9.38 -12.19 21.97
CA LEU A 335 8.87 -13.24 22.86
C LEU A 335 8.43 -12.67 24.19
N LYS A 336 9.22 -11.79 24.81
CA LYS A 336 8.86 -11.10 26.05
C LYS A 336 7.57 -10.30 25.92
N ARG A 337 7.36 -9.60 24.78
CA ARG A 337 6.17 -8.80 24.52
C ARG A 337 4.94 -9.64 24.20
N LEU A 338 5.10 -10.80 23.59
CA LEU A 338 4.03 -11.76 23.36
C LEU A 338 3.63 -12.50 24.65
N GLY A 339 4.57 -12.67 25.58
CA GLY A 339 4.35 -13.33 26.89
C GLY A 339 3.57 -12.49 27.89
N ILE A 340 3.10 -11.29 27.55
CA ILE A 340 2.24 -10.47 28.44
C ILE A 340 0.85 -11.07 28.55
N ASN A 341 0.09 -10.61 29.57
CA ASN A 341 -1.30 -11.02 29.75
C ASN A 341 -2.12 -10.89 28.47
N PRO A 342 -2.85 -11.95 28.02
CA PRO A 342 -3.64 -11.92 26.78
C PRO A 342 -4.61 -10.74 26.65
N LEU A 343 -5.20 -10.28 27.76
CA LEU A 343 -6.08 -9.11 27.78
C LEU A 343 -5.32 -7.82 27.44
N LYS A 344 -4.08 -7.68 27.94
CA LYS A 344 -3.22 -6.54 27.58
C LYS A 344 -2.84 -6.59 26.11
N LEU A 345 -2.54 -7.79 25.59
CA LEU A 345 -2.23 -7.97 24.17
C LEU A 345 -3.45 -7.62 23.28
N ALA A 346 -4.64 -8.10 23.65
CA ALA A 346 -5.88 -7.73 22.96
C ALA A 346 -6.12 -6.21 23.00
N ASN A 347 -5.91 -5.57 24.16
CA ASN A 347 -6.03 -4.12 24.30
C ASN A 347 -5.00 -3.37 23.41
N LEU A 348 -3.76 -3.88 23.30
CA LEU A 348 -2.78 -3.32 22.38
C LEU A 348 -3.29 -3.30 20.93
N PHE A 349 -3.89 -4.40 20.46
CA PHE A 349 -4.46 -4.44 19.11
C PHE A 349 -5.63 -3.46 18.94
N MET A 350 -6.47 -3.30 19.95
CA MET A 350 -7.54 -2.29 19.93
C MET A 350 -6.99 -0.85 19.88
N LEU A 351 -5.97 -0.54 20.69
CA LEU A 351 -5.27 0.75 20.64
C LEU A 351 -4.63 1.01 19.29
N LYS A 352 -4.02 0.00 18.67
CA LYS A 352 -3.46 0.11 17.31
C LYS A 352 -4.53 0.40 16.27
N ILE A 353 -5.65 -0.32 16.30
CA ILE A 353 -6.78 -0.03 15.40
C ILE A 353 -7.22 1.41 15.57
N GLN A 354 -7.38 1.86 16.81
CA GLN A 354 -7.76 3.23 17.13
C GLN A 354 -6.75 4.24 16.57
N THR A 355 -5.45 4.05 16.85
CA THR A 355 -4.39 4.96 16.37
C THR A 355 -4.25 4.97 14.86
N MET A 356 -4.34 3.80 14.21
CA MET A 356 -4.15 3.71 12.75
C MET A 356 -5.35 4.15 11.92
N TRP A 357 -6.57 4.05 12.47
CA TRP A 357 -7.80 4.25 11.69
C TRP A 357 -8.66 5.42 12.20
N CYS A 358 -8.49 5.84 13.46
CA CYS A 358 -9.34 6.85 14.08
C CYS A 358 -8.57 8.11 14.50
N ASP A 359 -7.28 8.01 14.80
CA ASP A 359 -6.42 9.14 15.09
C ASP A 359 -5.67 9.52 13.80
N SER A 360 -6.34 10.26 12.90
CA SER A 360 -5.63 10.98 11.85
C SER A 360 -4.92 12.16 12.52
N ALA A 361 -3.66 11.99 12.83
CA ALA A 361 -2.80 13.07 13.24
C ALA A 361 -2.67 14.13 12.16
#